data_539f60adf9f9ec37ab27a2d70108890a
#
_entry.id   539f60adf9f9ec37ab27a2d70108890a
#
_cell.length_a   1.000
_cell.length_b   1.000
_cell.length_c   1.000
_cell.angle_alpha   90.00
_cell.angle_beta   90.00
_cell.angle_gamma   90.00
#
_symmetry.space_group_name_H-M   'P 1'
#
loop_
_entity.id
_entity.type
_entity.pdbx_description
1 polymer ?
#
loop_
_entity_poly.entity_id
_entity_poly.type
_entity_poly.pdbx_seq_one_letter_code
_entity_poly.pdbx_strand_id
1 'polypeptide(L)'
;MSKNQAKHILTYGILVIVGLALVSAILYQIPAVNTRINWRVDLARTYLRGVIFPVKPFPTPAESIVLPTQAATHTPTSLPTIVPDQPTATIAPTATPQPSPTPIPAAVQLPAPLWELQGPNDCGPATLALYLRYYGWDGNQDNITQVVKPIPEDRNVNPEELVYFVRTHAGWLNAEFRVGGDLELLKKLVAAGFPVMLEESFFFDQPYWPKDDLWAAHYLLVTGYDDSTQSFTGQDSFHGPNQVISYSTMDDYWQIFNRVYLLTYLPSQEEALKAVLGDNWNPDLNRQHALEVSQAETQSEPANAYAWFNLGSNLVYFERYSEATSAYDSARTLGLYQRMLRYQFGPFFAYFHAAMTTELLTVTEYALQRTPNSEEALLWHGWALYRMGKNNEAVLDWRKALEYHPGYQDAQYAIDFAASNP
;
A
#
# COMPACT_ATOMS: atom_id res chain seq x y z
N MET A 1 -33.34 -39.82 -36.79
CA MET A 1 -33.64 -38.38 -36.88
C MET A 1 -33.21 -37.87 -38.27
N SER A 2 -34.12 -37.24 -39.01
CA SER A 2 -33.75 -36.73 -40.32
C SER A 2 -32.79 -35.53 -40.21
N LYS A 3 -31.91 -35.30 -41.22
CA LYS A 3 -30.99 -34.13 -41.24
C LYS A 3 -31.72 -32.78 -41.04
N ASN A 4 -32.97 -32.70 -41.46
CA ASN A 4 -33.77 -31.49 -41.29
C ASN A 4 -34.26 -31.30 -39.85
N GLN A 5 -34.66 -32.36 -39.17
CA GLN A 5 -35.02 -32.28 -37.74
C GLN A 5 -33.86 -31.86 -36.85
N ALA A 6 -32.65 -32.38 -37.11
CA ALA A 6 -31.46 -31.97 -36.40
C ALA A 6 -31.10 -30.46 -36.61
N LYS A 7 -31.27 -29.96 -37.84
CA LYS A 7 -31.06 -28.50 -38.14
C LYS A 7 -32.09 -27.64 -37.39
N HIS A 8 -33.37 -28.01 -37.38
CA HIS A 8 -34.39 -27.24 -36.67
C HIS A 8 -34.13 -27.21 -35.15
N ILE A 9 -33.80 -28.36 -34.55
CA ILE A 9 -33.44 -28.41 -33.11
C ILE A 9 -32.24 -27.52 -32.79
N LEU A 10 -31.20 -27.55 -33.64
CA LEU A 10 -30.03 -26.69 -33.46
C LEU A 10 -30.40 -25.22 -33.59
N THR A 11 -31.20 -24.84 -34.60
CA THR A 11 -31.65 -23.45 -34.81
C THR A 11 -32.50 -22.96 -33.64
N TYR A 12 -33.45 -23.74 -33.14
CA TYR A 12 -34.25 -23.39 -31.95
C TYR A 12 -33.37 -23.27 -30.71
N GLY A 13 -32.42 -24.19 -30.50
CA GLY A 13 -31.47 -24.11 -29.42
C GLY A 13 -30.67 -22.83 -29.45
N ILE A 14 -30.13 -22.41 -30.60
CA ILE A 14 -29.41 -21.17 -30.77
C ILE A 14 -30.29 -19.95 -30.48
N LEU A 15 -31.53 -19.93 -31.00
CA LEU A 15 -32.48 -18.83 -30.75
C LEU A 15 -32.83 -18.68 -29.27
N VAL A 16 -33.02 -19.81 -28.56
CA VAL A 16 -33.24 -19.78 -27.10
C VAL A 16 -32.02 -19.24 -26.34
N ILE A 17 -30.82 -19.66 -26.72
CA ILE A 17 -29.58 -19.15 -26.09
C ILE A 17 -29.42 -17.65 -26.34
N VAL A 18 -29.64 -17.19 -27.56
CA VAL A 18 -29.59 -15.75 -27.92
C VAL A 18 -30.67 -14.96 -27.17
N GLY A 19 -31.89 -15.50 -27.06
CA GLY A 19 -32.98 -14.88 -26.31
C GLY A 19 -32.62 -14.73 -24.81
N LEU A 20 -32.10 -15.81 -24.21
CA LEU A 20 -31.64 -15.78 -22.81
C LEU A 20 -30.48 -14.79 -22.61
N ALA A 21 -29.52 -14.72 -23.52
CA ALA A 21 -28.44 -13.76 -23.46
C ALA A 21 -28.92 -12.30 -23.54
N LEU A 22 -29.89 -12.01 -24.42
CA LEU A 22 -30.50 -10.68 -24.51
C LEU A 22 -31.27 -10.29 -23.25
N VAL A 23 -32.06 -11.22 -22.69
CA VAL A 23 -32.78 -10.99 -21.42
C VAL A 23 -31.75 -10.73 -20.28
N SER A 24 -30.70 -11.54 -20.21
CA SER A 24 -29.66 -11.36 -19.20
C SER A 24 -28.95 -10.01 -19.35
N ALA A 25 -28.67 -9.58 -20.59
CA ALA A 25 -28.06 -8.27 -20.86
C ALA A 25 -28.98 -7.10 -20.45
N ILE A 26 -30.29 -7.24 -20.67
CA ILE A 26 -31.30 -6.24 -20.24
C ILE A 26 -31.38 -6.20 -18.71
N LEU A 27 -31.46 -7.35 -18.06
CA LEU A 27 -31.49 -7.43 -16.59
C LEU A 27 -30.22 -6.85 -15.96
N TYR A 28 -29.09 -7.04 -16.60
CA TYR A 28 -27.81 -6.48 -16.13
C TYR A 28 -27.75 -4.94 -16.18
N GLN A 29 -28.58 -4.28 -17.00
CA GLN A 29 -28.71 -2.81 -17.02
C GLN A 29 -29.47 -2.25 -15.80
N ILE A 30 -30.16 -3.12 -15.04
CA ILE A 30 -30.88 -2.72 -13.83
C ILE A 30 -29.86 -2.51 -12.70
N PRO A 31 -29.71 -1.29 -12.10
CA PRO A 31 -28.68 -1.03 -11.08
C PRO A 31 -28.69 -2.02 -9.92
N ALA A 32 -29.87 -2.38 -9.39
CA ALA A 32 -30.02 -3.32 -8.29
C ALA A 32 -29.57 -4.77 -8.64
N VAL A 33 -29.57 -5.13 -9.92
CA VAL A 33 -29.07 -6.43 -10.40
C VAL A 33 -27.58 -6.34 -10.67
N ASN A 34 -27.16 -5.27 -11.31
CA ASN A 34 -25.76 -5.01 -11.63
C ASN A 34 -24.88 -5.02 -10.36
N THR A 35 -25.21 -4.24 -9.35
CA THR A 35 -24.45 -4.17 -8.09
C THR A 35 -24.31 -5.53 -7.38
N ARG A 36 -25.29 -6.42 -7.53
CA ARG A 36 -25.24 -7.77 -6.92
C ARG A 36 -24.46 -8.80 -7.72
N ILE A 37 -24.34 -8.61 -9.02
CA ILE A 37 -23.78 -9.63 -9.94
C ILE A 37 -22.41 -9.20 -10.47
N ASN A 38 -22.14 -7.89 -10.54
CA ASN A 38 -20.96 -7.33 -11.20
C ASN A 38 -19.65 -7.97 -10.72
N TRP A 39 -19.47 -8.11 -9.41
CA TRP A 39 -18.27 -8.73 -8.85
C TRP A 39 -18.07 -10.19 -9.30
N ARG A 40 -19.17 -10.96 -9.48
CA ARG A 40 -19.09 -12.35 -9.97
C ARG A 40 -18.74 -12.42 -11.44
N VAL A 41 -19.27 -11.48 -12.23
CA VAL A 41 -18.93 -11.33 -13.66
C VAL A 41 -17.48 -10.92 -13.82
N ASP A 42 -17.01 -9.97 -13.00
CA ASP A 42 -15.62 -9.52 -13.01
C ASP A 42 -14.67 -10.66 -12.58
N LEU A 43 -15.00 -11.41 -11.54
CA LEU A 43 -14.26 -12.60 -11.12
C LEU A 43 -14.16 -13.62 -12.24
N ALA A 44 -15.29 -13.98 -12.88
CA ALA A 44 -15.31 -14.92 -13.98
C ALA A 44 -14.50 -14.42 -15.19
N ARG A 45 -14.62 -13.14 -15.53
CA ARG A 45 -13.86 -12.49 -16.59
C ARG A 45 -12.37 -12.50 -16.31
N THR A 46 -11.98 -12.15 -15.09
CA THR A 46 -10.59 -12.14 -14.64
C THR A 46 -10.00 -13.55 -14.67
N TYR A 47 -10.75 -14.55 -14.20
CA TYR A 47 -10.32 -15.94 -14.24
C TYR A 47 -10.13 -16.44 -15.69
N LEU A 48 -11.12 -16.22 -16.57
CA LEU A 48 -11.05 -16.59 -17.99
C LEU A 48 -9.86 -15.88 -18.69
N ARG A 49 -9.64 -14.61 -18.40
CA ARG A 49 -8.47 -13.87 -18.90
C ARG A 49 -7.16 -14.53 -18.43
N GLY A 50 -7.08 -14.96 -17.17
CA GLY A 50 -5.93 -15.65 -16.62
C GLY A 50 -5.68 -17.03 -17.21
N VAL A 51 -6.75 -17.71 -17.69
CA VAL A 51 -6.63 -18.98 -18.46
C VAL A 51 -6.09 -18.72 -19.88
N ILE A 52 -6.62 -17.70 -20.57
CA ILE A 52 -6.23 -17.37 -21.95
C ILE A 52 -4.82 -16.74 -21.99
N PHE A 53 -4.55 -15.87 -21.04
CA PHE A 53 -3.28 -15.17 -20.87
C PHE A 53 -2.71 -15.47 -19.46
N PRO A 54 -1.99 -16.60 -19.30
CA PRO A 54 -1.48 -17.01 -18.00
C PRO A 54 -0.65 -15.93 -17.31
N VAL A 55 -0.89 -15.77 -16.01
CA VAL A 55 -0.12 -14.86 -15.17
C VAL A 55 1.33 -15.35 -15.10
N LYS A 56 2.25 -14.49 -15.48
CA LYS A 56 3.69 -14.76 -15.34
C LYS A 56 4.11 -14.43 -13.89
N PRO A 57 5.17 -15.06 -13.39
CA PRO A 57 5.85 -14.63 -12.17
C PRO A 57 6.26 -13.16 -12.26
N PHE A 58 6.49 -12.53 -11.11
CA PHE A 58 7.02 -11.17 -11.08
C PHE A 58 8.33 -11.11 -11.87
N PRO A 59 8.54 -10.11 -12.76
CA PRO A 59 9.71 -10.09 -13.62
C PRO A 59 10.99 -9.84 -12.81
N THR A 60 11.98 -10.73 -12.98
CA THR A 60 13.33 -10.53 -12.44
C THR A 60 14.06 -9.44 -13.23
N PRO A 61 15.06 -8.76 -12.64
CA PRO A 61 15.88 -7.79 -13.34
C PRO A 61 16.62 -8.43 -14.53
N ALA A 62 16.85 -7.63 -15.59
CA ALA A 62 17.58 -8.09 -16.78
C ALA A 62 19.06 -8.39 -16.49
N GLU A 63 19.65 -7.60 -15.59
CA GLU A 63 21.01 -7.81 -15.07
C GLU A 63 20.96 -7.88 -13.54
N SER A 64 21.43 -8.98 -12.96
CA SER A 64 21.61 -9.07 -11.52
C SER A 64 22.84 -8.23 -11.14
N ILE A 65 22.63 -7.04 -10.65
CA ILE A 65 23.71 -6.26 -10.04
C ILE A 65 24.01 -6.94 -8.70
N VAL A 66 25.17 -7.61 -8.65
CA VAL A 66 25.73 -8.03 -7.36
C VAL A 66 26.08 -6.75 -6.62
N LEU A 67 25.25 -6.38 -5.63
CA LEU A 67 25.59 -5.29 -4.73
C LEU A 67 26.97 -5.60 -4.13
N PRO A 68 27.97 -4.71 -4.27
CA PRO A 68 29.17 -4.83 -3.47
C PRO A 68 28.69 -4.71 -2.02
N THR A 69 28.88 -5.77 -1.25
CA THR A 69 28.77 -5.72 0.21
C THR A 69 29.77 -4.67 0.65
N GLN A 70 29.36 -3.42 0.79
CA GLN A 70 30.16 -2.41 1.44
C GLN A 70 30.23 -2.82 2.91
N ALA A 71 31.24 -3.62 3.22
CA ALA A 71 31.75 -3.62 4.56
C ALA A 71 32.09 -2.17 4.88
N ALA A 72 31.35 -1.56 5.79
CA ALA A 72 31.62 -0.22 6.28
C ALA A 72 32.96 -0.25 6.99
N THR A 73 34.05 -0.09 6.24
CA THR A 73 35.36 0.16 6.80
C THR A 73 35.45 1.66 7.09
N HIS A 74 34.73 2.09 8.12
CA HIS A 74 35.09 3.34 8.77
C HIS A 74 36.36 3.05 9.56
N THR A 75 37.50 3.21 8.91
CA THR A 75 38.76 3.38 9.60
C THR A 75 38.66 4.74 10.31
N PRO A 76 38.62 4.77 11.65
CA PRO A 76 38.64 6.06 12.34
C PRO A 76 40.01 6.68 12.06
N THR A 77 40.04 7.72 11.25
CA THR A 77 41.19 8.59 11.13
C THR A 77 41.38 9.28 12.49
N SER A 78 42.36 8.84 13.26
CA SER A 78 42.71 9.48 14.51
C SER A 78 43.20 10.92 14.21
N LEU A 79 42.36 11.88 14.57
CA LEU A 79 42.79 13.28 14.63
C LEU A 79 43.91 13.42 15.67
N PRO A 80 44.96 14.26 15.44
CA PRO A 80 46.02 14.46 16.41
C PRO A 80 45.42 15.05 17.69
N THR A 81 45.69 14.39 18.81
CA THR A 81 45.28 14.83 20.14
C THR A 81 46.08 16.11 20.48
N ILE A 82 45.42 17.25 20.41
CA ILE A 82 45.92 18.47 21.08
C ILE A 82 45.61 18.28 22.56
N VAL A 83 46.62 18.15 23.38
CA VAL A 83 46.50 18.12 24.84
C VAL A 83 46.31 19.56 25.31
N PRO A 84 45.15 20.01 25.76
CA PRO A 84 45.00 21.29 26.44
C PRO A 84 45.38 21.13 27.91
N ASP A 85 46.03 22.12 28.49
CA ASP A 85 46.28 22.23 29.92
C ASP A 85 45.03 21.98 30.73
N GLN A 86 45.17 21.18 31.79
CA GLN A 86 44.09 20.71 32.66
C GLN A 86 43.47 21.88 33.42
N PRO A 87 42.21 22.27 33.18
CA PRO A 87 41.49 23.11 34.12
C PRO A 87 40.97 22.27 35.32
N THR A 88 41.08 22.84 36.47
CA THR A 88 40.60 22.36 37.76
C THR A 88 39.19 21.82 37.68
N ALA A 89 38.95 20.59 38.21
CA ALA A 89 37.65 19.91 38.22
C ALA A 89 36.56 20.77 38.89
N THR A 90 35.70 21.36 38.10
CA THR A 90 34.42 21.88 38.61
C THR A 90 33.49 20.69 38.81
N ILE A 91 32.95 20.54 40.04
CA ILE A 91 31.99 19.50 40.41
C ILE A 91 30.79 19.65 39.44
N ALA A 92 30.61 18.67 38.55
CA ALA A 92 29.47 18.63 37.67
C ALA A 92 28.16 18.52 38.53
N PRO A 93 27.10 19.29 38.20
CA PRO A 93 25.84 19.11 38.89
C PRO A 93 25.38 17.66 38.73
N THR A 94 25.00 17.04 39.86
CA THR A 94 24.42 15.71 39.88
C THR A 94 23.22 15.69 38.94
N ALA A 95 23.28 14.87 37.89
CA ALA A 95 22.16 14.73 36.95
C ALA A 95 20.93 14.32 37.78
N THR A 96 19.90 15.14 37.76
CA THR A 96 18.59 14.78 38.28
C THR A 96 18.15 13.49 37.58
N PRO A 97 17.80 12.44 38.29
CA PRO A 97 17.34 11.21 37.63
C PRO A 97 16.16 11.56 36.73
N GLN A 98 16.32 11.31 35.45
CA GLN A 98 15.22 11.43 34.51
C GLN A 98 14.16 10.42 34.92
N PRO A 99 12.86 10.81 35.07
CA PRO A 99 11.83 9.87 35.47
C PRO A 99 11.85 8.67 34.54
N SER A 100 11.96 7.48 35.12
CA SER A 100 11.84 6.23 34.36
C SER A 100 10.49 6.20 33.67
N PRO A 101 10.41 5.89 32.36
CA PRO A 101 9.14 5.82 31.66
C PRO A 101 8.18 4.87 32.40
N THR A 102 6.97 5.34 32.68
CA THR A 102 5.94 4.49 33.30
C THR A 102 5.67 3.31 32.36
N PRO A 103 5.75 2.06 32.83
CA PRO A 103 5.45 0.91 32.00
C PRO A 103 4.02 1.02 31.46
N ILE A 104 3.83 0.70 30.17
CA ILE A 104 2.48 0.61 29.60
C ILE A 104 1.73 -0.59 30.23
N PRO A 105 0.39 -0.56 30.36
CA PRO A 105 -0.39 -1.70 30.84
C PRO A 105 -0.11 -2.97 30.00
N ALA A 106 -0.20 -4.14 30.64
CA ALA A 106 -0.04 -5.41 29.92
C ALA A 106 -1.19 -5.74 28.95
N ALA A 107 -2.32 -5.08 29.08
CA ALA A 107 -3.45 -5.19 28.16
C ALA A 107 -4.25 -3.90 28.13
N VAL A 108 -4.71 -3.53 26.95
CA VAL A 108 -5.58 -2.37 26.72
C VAL A 108 -6.61 -2.72 25.65
N GLN A 109 -7.87 -2.32 25.90
CA GLN A 109 -8.93 -2.43 24.89
C GLN A 109 -9.65 -1.08 24.78
N LEU A 110 -9.52 -0.42 23.65
CA LEU A 110 -10.27 0.79 23.31
C LEU A 110 -11.70 0.43 22.88
N PRO A 111 -12.67 1.37 23.00
CA PRO A 111 -14.02 1.15 22.51
C PRO A 111 -14.02 0.78 21.01
N ALA A 112 -14.70 -0.30 20.67
CA ALA A 112 -14.86 -0.68 19.27
C ALA A 112 -15.84 0.29 18.60
N PRO A 113 -15.50 0.85 17.41
CA PRO A 113 -16.41 1.67 16.63
C PRO A 113 -17.57 0.82 16.05
N LEU A 114 -18.65 1.49 15.63
CA LEU A 114 -19.72 0.84 14.87
C LEU A 114 -19.15 0.25 13.58
N TRP A 115 -19.21 -1.07 13.47
CA TRP A 115 -18.65 -1.84 12.36
C TRP A 115 -19.54 -1.79 11.11
N GLU A 116 -18.91 -1.87 9.93
CA GLU A 116 -19.56 -2.12 8.65
C GLU A 116 -18.72 -3.09 7.79
N LEU A 117 -19.40 -3.87 6.95
CA LEU A 117 -18.74 -4.73 5.95
C LEU A 117 -18.28 -3.88 4.77
N GLN A 118 -17.04 -4.06 4.34
CA GLN A 118 -16.51 -3.36 3.17
C GLN A 118 -17.21 -3.76 1.87
N GLY A 119 -17.31 -2.81 0.95
CA GLY A 119 -17.63 -3.06 -0.46
C GLY A 119 -16.43 -3.67 -1.21
N PRO A 120 -16.62 -4.01 -2.49
CA PRO A 120 -15.53 -4.51 -3.34
C PRO A 120 -14.40 -3.49 -3.48
N ASN A 121 -13.18 -3.88 -3.09
CA ASN A 121 -11.97 -3.04 -3.07
C ASN A 121 -12.07 -1.78 -2.17
N ASP A 122 -12.93 -1.78 -1.16
CA ASP A 122 -13.18 -0.64 -0.28
C ASP A 122 -12.57 -0.81 1.13
N CYS A 123 -11.56 -1.66 1.30
CA CYS A 123 -10.93 -1.88 2.61
C CYS A 123 -10.41 -0.58 3.23
N GLY A 124 -9.74 0.30 2.46
CA GLY A 124 -9.28 1.60 2.93
C GLY A 124 -10.42 2.51 3.38
N PRO A 125 -11.39 2.84 2.51
CA PRO A 125 -12.56 3.63 2.87
C PRO A 125 -13.37 3.07 4.04
N ALA A 126 -13.62 1.76 4.07
CA ALA A 126 -14.38 1.12 5.14
C ALA A 126 -13.63 1.19 6.49
N THR A 127 -12.35 0.86 6.51
CA THR A 127 -11.54 0.93 7.74
C THR A 127 -11.38 2.37 8.23
N LEU A 128 -11.22 3.34 7.31
CA LEU A 128 -11.22 4.75 7.70
C LEU A 128 -12.59 5.18 8.25
N ALA A 129 -13.71 4.70 7.71
CA ALA A 129 -15.03 4.98 8.27
C ALA A 129 -15.17 4.46 9.71
N LEU A 130 -14.65 3.24 10.00
CA LEU A 130 -14.59 2.73 11.37
C LEU A 130 -13.74 3.65 12.26
N TYR A 131 -12.59 4.10 11.76
CA TYR A 131 -11.71 4.99 12.51
C TYR A 131 -12.37 6.33 12.84
N LEU A 132 -13.01 6.97 11.85
CA LEU A 132 -13.70 8.26 12.05
C LEU A 132 -14.89 8.15 13.00
N ARG A 133 -15.61 7.00 12.98
CA ARG A 133 -16.69 6.71 13.92
C ARG A 133 -16.23 6.59 15.37
N TYR A 134 -15.00 6.16 15.61
CA TYR A 134 -14.39 6.20 16.93
C TYR A 134 -14.42 7.62 17.53
N TYR A 135 -14.30 8.63 16.66
CA TYR A 135 -14.38 10.04 17.02
C TYR A 135 -15.78 10.67 16.82
N GLY A 136 -16.80 9.86 16.59
CA GLY A 136 -18.19 10.33 16.50
C GLY A 136 -18.63 10.82 15.11
N TRP A 137 -17.87 10.49 14.05
CA TRP A 137 -18.33 10.72 12.68
C TRP A 137 -19.50 9.77 12.35
N ASP A 138 -20.53 10.26 11.66
CA ASP A 138 -21.77 9.53 11.37
C ASP A 138 -21.85 9.00 9.92
N GLY A 139 -20.79 9.20 9.10
CA GLY A 139 -20.71 8.71 7.73
C GLY A 139 -20.38 7.22 7.61
N ASN A 140 -20.23 6.77 6.37
CA ASN A 140 -19.89 5.40 5.99
C ASN A 140 -18.83 5.37 4.88
N GLN A 141 -18.41 4.15 4.47
CA GLN A 141 -17.41 3.97 3.42
C GLN A 141 -17.78 4.66 2.09
N ASP A 142 -19.08 4.74 1.73
CA ASP A 142 -19.50 5.36 0.47
C ASP A 142 -19.17 6.85 0.42
N ASN A 143 -19.25 7.55 1.57
CA ASN A 143 -18.87 8.97 1.65
C ASN A 143 -17.38 9.17 1.38
N ILE A 144 -16.53 8.23 1.78
CA ILE A 144 -15.10 8.26 1.58
C ILE A 144 -14.77 7.84 0.14
N THR A 145 -15.34 6.73 -0.31
CA THR A 145 -15.14 6.16 -1.66
C THR A 145 -15.43 7.17 -2.76
N GLN A 146 -16.52 7.96 -2.62
CA GLN A 146 -16.88 8.99 -3.60
C GLN A 146 -15.80 10.07 -3.79
N VAL A 147 -14.93 10.27 -2.81
CA VAL A 147 -13.86 11.28 -2.84
C VAL A 147 -12.54 10.66 -3.30
N VAL A 148 -12.13 9.54 -2.69
CA VAL A 148 -10.81 8.94 -2.90
C VAL A 148 -10.81 7.89 -4.02
N LYS A 149 -11.98 7.40 -4.43
CA LYS A 149 -12.18 6.38 -5.46
C LYS A 149 -13.34 6.77 -6.37
N PRO A 150 -13.19 7.81 -7.21
CA PRO A 150 -14.28 8.32 -8.05
C PRO A 150 -14.78 7.30 -9.07
N ILE A 151 -13.99 6.27 -9.37
CA ILE A 151 -14.34 5.18 -10.29
C ILE A 151 -14.37 3.85 -9.51
N PRO A 152 -15.48 3.08 -9.57
CA PRO A 152 -15.63 1.81 -8.85
C PRO A 152 -14.57 0.75 -9.22
N GLU A 153 -14.00 0.82 -10.42
CA GLU A 153 -12.97 -0.08 -10.92
C GLU A 153 -11.60 0.18 -10.32
N ASP A 154 -11.38 1.33 -9.69
CA ASP A 154 -10.17 1.61 -8.95
C ASP A 154 -10.02 0.60 -7.80
N ARG A 155 -8.83 0.02 -7.68
CA ARG A 155 -8.55 -1.11 -6.78
C ARG A 155 -7.54 -0.77 -5.70
N ASN A 156 -7.14 0.48 -5.63
CA ASN A 156 -6.17 0.95 -4.65
C ASN A 156 -6.65 2.25 -4.02
N VAL A 157 -6.33 2.42 -2.75
CA VAL A 157 -6.42 3.69 -2.02
C VAL A 157 -5.16 3.81 -1.19
N ASN A 158 -4.38 4.85 -1.45
CA ASN A 158 -3.11 5.09 -0.78
C ASN A 158 -3.31 5.75 0.59
N PRO A 159 -2.36 5.61 1.54
CA PRO A 159 -2.42 6.30 2.83
C PRO A 159 -2.59 7.83 2.71
N GLU A 160 -1.98 8.44 1.70
CA GLU A 160 -2.06 9.88 1.41
C GLU A 160 -3.49 10.31 1.09
N GLU A 161 -4.23 9.53 0.32
CA GLU A 161 -5.62 9.79 -0.04
C GLU A 161 -6.54 9.69 1.17
N LEU A 162 -6.29 8.74 2.06
CA LEU A 162 -7.02 8.60 3.32
C LEU A 162 -6.76 9.80 4.24
N VAL A 163 -5.51 10.23 4.38
CA VAL A 163 -5.15 11.45 5.13
C VAL A 163 -5.77 12.69 4.49
N TYR A 164 -5.75 12.80 3.16
CA TYR A 164 -6.41 13.88 2.43
C TYR A 164 -7.90 13.95 2.76
N PHE A 165 -8.59 12.80 2.73
CA PHE A 165 -10.02 12.77 3.10
C PHE A 165 -10.25 13.31 4.52
N VAL A 166 -9.50 12.85 5.51
CA VAL A 166 -9.66 13.31 6.89
C VAL A 166 -9.48 14.81 6.99
N ARG A 167 -8.40 15.35 6.42
CA ARG A 167 -8.07 16.78 6.50
C ARG A 167 -9.05 17.69 5.79
N THR A 168 -9.70 17.20 4.73
CA THR A 168 -10.60 18.01 3.89
C THR A 168 -12.09 17.79 4.16
N HIS A 169 -12.49 16.60 4.60
CA HIS A 169 -13.89 16.20 4.76
C HIS A 169 -14.28 15.90 6.23
N ALA A 170 -13.28 15.65 7.08
CA ALA A 170 -13.47 15.55 8.53
C ALA A 170 -12.53 16.54 9.26
N GLY A 171 -12.51 17.79 8.81
CA GLY A 171 -11.53 18.82 9.18
C GLY A 171 -11.53 19.28 10.65
N TRP A 172 -12.34 18.68 11.51
CA TRP A 172 -12.26 18.78 12.98
C TRP A 172 -11.29 17.74 13.57
N LEU A 173 -10.77 16.84 12.74
CA LEU A 173 -9.71 15.88 13.03
C LEU A 173 -8.45 16.22 12.23
N ASN A 174 -7.32 15.90 12.80
CA ASN A 174 -6.04 15.82 12.08
C ASN A 174 -5.75 14.36 11.71
N ALA A 175 -4.96 14.16 10.68
CA ALA A 175 -4.44 12.84 10.31
C ALA A 175 -3.02 12.92 9.81
N GLU A 176 -2.23 11.91 10.15
CA GLU A 176 -0.86 11.70 9.70
C GLU A 176 -0.66 10.23 9.38
N PHE A 177 0.23 9.92 8.45
CA PHE A 177 0.74 8.56 8.35
C PHE A 177 2.27 8.55 8.53
N ARG A 178 2.79 7.42 8.95
CA ARG A 178 4.20 7.17 9.16
C ARG A 178 4.54 5.76 8.71
N VAL A 179 5.82 5.44 8.63
CA VAL A 179 6.34 4.12 8.24
C VAL A 179 7.32 3.60 9.30
N GLY A 180 7.75 2.36 9.16
CA GLY A 180 8.75 1.78 10.07
C GLY A 180 8.23 1.64 11.49
N GLY A 181 6.93 1.43 11.68
CA GLY A 181 6.36 1.10 12.98
C GLY A 181 6.88 -0.23 13.51
N ASP A 182 6.65 -0.47 14.78
CA ASP A 182 6.91 -1.74 15.45
C ASP A 182 5.80 -2.09 16.44
N LEU A 183 5.80 -3.33 16.94
CA LEU A 183 4.76 -3.80 17.86
C LEU A 183 4.74 -3.02 19.18
N GLU A 184 5.89 -2.53 19.63
CA GLU A 184 6.00 -1.77 20.88
C GLU A 184 5.43 -0.36 20.72
N LEU A 185 5.69 0.31 19.58
CA LEU A 185 5.08 1.59 19.24
C LEU A 185 3.56 1.44 19.11
N LEU A 186 3.10 0.37 18.45
CA LEU A 186 1.67 0.09 18.29
C LEU A 186 0.98 -0.06 19.65
N LYS A 187 1.58 -0.82 20.59
CA LYS A 187 1.08 -0.92 21.96
C LYS A 187 1.07 0.41 22.70
N LYS A 188 2.12 1.22 22.58
CA LYS A 188 2.19 2.57 23.18
C LYS A 188 1.10 3.49 22.67
N LEU A 189 0.83 3.49 21.36
CA LEU A 189 -0.23 4.28 20.76
C LEU A 189 -1.60 3.87 21.30
N VAL A 190 -1.90 2.57 21.30
CA VAL A 190 -3.16 2.03 21.85
C VAL A 190 -3.29 2.32 23.35
N ALA A 191 -2.21 2.16 24.13
CA ALA A 191 -2.21 2.47 25.56
C ALA A 191 -2.44 3.96 25.85
N ALA A 192 -2.04 4.85 24.94
CA ALA A 192 -2.29 6.28 25.03
C ALA A 192 -3.69 6.68 24.53
N GLY A 193 -4.52 5.74 24.10
CA GLY A 193 -5.89 5.99 23.65
C GLY A 193 -6.05 6.27 22.16
N PHE A 194 -5.03 5.99 21.35
CA PHE A 194 -5.07 6.16 19.90
C PHE A 194 -5.27 4.81 19.20
N PRO A 195 -6.43 4.56 18.57
CA PRO A 195 -6.53 3.48 17.60
C PRO A 195 -5.54 3.73 16.45
N VAL A 196 -5.07 2.67 15.81
CA VAL A 196 -4.08 2.78 14.74
C VAL A 196 -4.55 2.02 13.52
N MET A 197 -4.63 2.70 12.38
CA MET A 197 -4.96 2.06 11.11
C MET A 197 -3.66 1.62 10.42
N LEU A 198 -3.58 0.34 10.08
CA LEU A 198 -2.42 -0.28 9.43
C LEU A 198 -2.76 -0.65 7.99
N GLU A 199 -1.75 -0.57 7.11
CA GLU A 199 -1.79 -1.26 5.83
C GLU A 199 -1.01 -2.56 5.96
N GLU A 200 -1.67 -3.69 5.66
CA GLU A 200 -1.12 -5.02 5.90
C GLU A 200 -1.44 -6.01 4.77
N SER A 201 -0.89 -7.19 4.86
CA SER A 201 -1.19 -8.31 3.97
C SER A 201 -2.55 -8.94 4.27
N PHE A 202 -3.18 -9.39 3.20
CA PHE A 202 -4.42 -10.15 3.22
C PHE A 202 -4.31 -11.34 2.28
N PHE A 203 -4.97 -12.45 2.57
CA PHE A 203 -4.99 -13.61 1.71
C PHE A 203 -6.43 -14.02 1.37
N PHE A 204 -6.73 -14.12 0.08
CA PHE A 204 -8.03 -14.56 -0.40
C PHE A 204 -8.22 -16.06 -0.20
N ASP A 205 -9.45 -16.49 0.08
CA ASP A 205 -9.82 -17.91 0.15
C ASP A 205 -9.86 -18.59 -1.23
N GLN A 206 -10.06 -17.81 -2.30
CA GLN A 206 -10.26 -18.32 -3.66
C GLN A 206 -9.41 -17.53 -4.67
N PRO A 207 -8.85 -18.20 -5.67
CA PRO A 207 -8.03 -17.56 -6.68
C PRO A 207 -8.85 -16.74 -7.68
N TYR A 208 -8.35 -15.56 -8.04
CA TYR A 208 -8.88 -14.73 -9.11
C TYR A 208 -8.41 -15.16 -10.50
N TRP A 209 -7.31 -15.91 -10.58
CA TRP A 209 -6.76 -16.52 -11.80
C TRP A 209 -6.00 -17.80 -11.48
N PRO A 210 -5.72 -18.69 -12.48
CA PRO A 210 -4.90 -19.87 -12.26
C PRO A 210 -3.49 -19.51 -11.73
N LYS A 211 -3.08 -20.18 -10.65
CA LYS A 211 -1.80 -19.92 -9.95
C LYS A 211 -1.71 -18.53 -9.32
N ASP A 212 -2.84 -17.99 -8.90
CA ASP A 212 -2.90 -16.80 -8.06
C ASP A 212 -2.21 -17.10 -6.72
N ASP A 213 -1.35 -16.18 -6.27
CA ASP A 213 -0.70 -16.25 -4.95
C ASP A 213 -1.66 -15.87 -3.80
N LEU A 214 -2.90 -15.54 -4.12
CA LEU A 214 -3.99 -15.17 -3.21
C LEU A 214 -3.74 -13.88 -2.40
N TRP A 215 -2.58 -13.28 -2.51
CA TRP A 215 -2.18 -12.12 -1.73
C TRP A 215 -2.80 -10.81 -2.26
N ALA A 216 -3.16 -9.91 -1.34
CA ALA A 216 -3.57 -8.54 -1.59
C ALA A 216 -3.17 -7.63 -0.42
N ALA A 217 -3.28 -6.31 -0.62
CA ALA A 217 -3.26 -5.34 0.48
C ALA A 217 -4.61 -5.30 1.21
N HIS A 218 -4.55 -4.93 2.48
CA HIS A 218 -5.71 -4.69 3.31
C HIS A 218 -5.43 -3.60 4.34
N TYR A 219 -6.49 -2.96 4.84
CA TYR A 219 -6.41 -2.03 5.94
C TYR A 219 -7.10 -2.60 7.18
N LEU A 220 -6.45 -2.48 8.33
CA LEU A 220 -6.92 -2.94 9.63
C LEU A 220 -6.88 -1.81 10.65
N LEU A 221 -7.90 -1.68 11.50
CA LEU A 221 -7.90 -0.73 12.60
C LEU A 221 -7.61 -1.47 13.93
N VAL A 222 -6.43 -1.26 14.49
CA VAL A 222 -6.04 -1.85 15.77
C VAL A 222 -6.63 -1.02 16.92
N THR A 223 -7.35 -1.68 17.84
CA THR A 223 -8.03 -1.06 18.97
C THR A 223 -7.67 -1.66 20.32
N GLY A 224 -6.83 -2.69 20.36
CA GLY A 224 -6.45 -3.31 21.63
C GLY A 224 -5.24 -4.22 21.48
N TYR A 225 -4.69 -4.59 22.62
CA TYR A 225 -3.65 -5.62 22.74
C TYR A 225 -3.70 -6.32 24.09
N ASP A 226 -3.15 -7.52 24.17
CA ASP A 226 -3.00 -8.30 25.39
C ASP A 226 -1.69 -9.10 25.35
N ASP A 227 -0.74 -8.72 26.22
CA ASP A 227 0.56 -9.36 26.33
C ASP A 227 0.47 -10.80 26.87
N SER A 228 -0.59 -11.13 27.62
CA SER A 228 -0.78 -12.48 28.15
C SER A 228 -1.10 -13.49 27.05
N THR A 229 -1.75 -13.06 25.98
CA THR A 229 -2.08 -13.85 24.79
C THR A 229 -1.17 -13.51 23.59
N GLN A 230 -0.28 -12.52 23.73
CA GLN A 230 0.57 -11.99 22.66
C GLN A 230 -0.22 -11.68 21.40
N SER A 231 -1.31 -10.92 21.55
CA SER A 231 -2.21 -10.59 20.45
C SER A 231 -2.67 -9.15 20.46
N PHE A 232 -3.02 -8.65 19.27
CA PHE A 232 -3.77 -7.44 19.05
C PHE A 232 -5.24 -7.72 18.80
N THR A 233 -6.09 -6.73 19.09
CA THR A 233 -7.50 -6.71 18.68
C THR A 233 -7.66 -5.75 17.52
N GLY A 234 -8.09 -6.27 16.36
CA GLY A 234 -8.33 -5.51 15.14
C GLY A 234 -9.82 -5.39 14.80
N GLN A 235 -10.22 -4.26 14.25
CA GLN A 235 -11.51 -4.05 13.63
C GLN A 235 -11.31 -4.21 12.12
N ASP A 236 -11.68 -5.37 11.60
CA ASP A 236 -11.46 -5.73 10.21
C ASP A 236 -12.76 -5.55 9.42
N SER A 237 -12.74 -4.73 8.40
CA SER A 237 -13.91 -4.44 7.57
C SER A 237 -14.37 -5.62 6.69
N PHE A 238 -13.54 -6.67 6.54
CA PHE A 238 -13.85 -7.88 5.79
C PHE A 238 -14.23 -9.04 6.70
N HIS A 239 -13.40 -9.38 7.69
CA HIS A 239 -13.60 -10.54 8.57
C HIS A 239 -14.53 -10.27 9.74
N GLY A 240 -14.74 -9.02 10.12
CA GLY A 240 -15.60 -8.64 11.23
C GLY A 240 -14.93 -7.87 12.36
N PRO A 241 -15.70 -7.45 13.35
CA PRO A 241 -15.17 -6.72 14.49
C PRO A 241 -14.39 -7.64 15.43
N ASN A 242 -13.48 -7.04 16.20
CA ASN A 242 -12.73 -7.67 17.30
C ASN A 242 -11.97 -8.94 16.89
N GLN A 243 -11.30 -8.92 15.73
CA GLN A 243 -10.42 -9.99 15.30
C GLN A 243 -9.19 -10.07 16.22
N VAL A 244 -8.82 -11.28 16.63
CA VAL A 244 -7.62 -11.53 17.44
C VAL A 244 -6.48 -11.95 16.52
N ILE A 245 -5.40 -11.16 16.51
CA ILE A 245 -4.26 -11.32 15.61
C ILE A 245 -3.00 -11.48 16.47
N SER A 246 -2.25 -12.59 16.29
CA SER A 246 -0.99 -12.78 17.06
C SER A 246 0.04 -11.70 16.71
N TYR A 247 0.92 -11.39 17.67
CA TYR A 247 2.01 -10.43 17.43
C TYR A 247 2.89 -10.82 16.24
N SER A 248 3.20 -12.12 16.10
CA SER A 248 3.99 -12.60 14.97
C SER A 248 3.28 -12.42 13.63
N THR A 249 1.99 -12.77 13.55
CA THR A 249 1.21 -12.56 12.32
C THR A 249 1.10 -11.08 11.96
N MET A 250 0.88 -10.22 12.97
CA MET A 250 0.82 -8.78 12.77
C MET A 250 2.13 -8.24 12.20
N ASP A 251 3.28 -8.62 12.77
CA ASP A 251 4.58 -8.15 12.31
C ASP A 251 4.89 -8.64 10.88
N ASP A 252 4.66 -9.93 10.59
CA ASP A 252 4.86 -10.54 9.29
C ASP A 252 4.02 -9.85 8.19
N TYR A 253 2.74 -9.56 8.48
CA TYR A 253 1.82 -8.98 7.50
C TYR A 253 2.06 -7.48 7.30
N TRP A 254 2.36 -6.78 8.36
CA TRP A 254 2.60 -5.35 8.36
C TRP A 254 3.95 -4.97 7.75
N GLN A 255 4.99 -5.80 7.92
CA GLN A 255 6.32 -5.60 7.34
C GLN A 255 6.27 -5.39 5.82
N ILE A 256 5.38 -6.12 5.11
CA ILE A 256 5.30 -6.08 3.64
C ILE A 256 4.97 -4.67 3.12
N PHE A 257 4.31 -3.85 3.93
CA PHE A 257 3.98 -2.45 3.64
C PHE A 257 4.88 -1.45 4.38
N ASN A 258 6.15 -1.79 4.61
CA ASN A 258 7.11 -0.94 5.32
C ASN A 258 6.57 -0.48 6.69
N ARG A 259 5.74 -1.29 7.31
CA ARG A 259 5.02 -1.02 8.55
C ARG A 259 4.36 0.36 8.56
N VAL A 260 3.60 0.67 7.50
CA VAL A 260 2.79 1.90 7.40
C VAL A 260 1.73 1.92 8.48
N TYR A 261 1.61 3.03 9.18
CA TYR A 261 0.54 3.30 10.13
C TYR A 261 -0.03 4.70 9.96
N LEU A 262 -1.34 4.78 10.02
CA LEU A 262 -2.13 6.01 9.89
C LEU A 262 -2.78 6.33 11.24
N LEU A 263 -2.66 7.59 11.64
CA LEU A 263 -3.18 8.13 12.89
C LEU A 263 -4.16 9.24 12.59
N THR A 264 -5.36 9.14 13.18
CA THR A 264 -6.36 10.20 13.18
C THR A 264 -6.59 10.64 14.63
N TYR A 265 -6.63 11.93 14.88
CA TYR A 265 -6.66 12.47 16.23
C TYR A 265 -7.35 13.84 16.31
N LEU A 266 -7.85 14.18 17.49
CA LEU A 266 -8.35 15.53 17.76
C LEU A 266 -7.18 16.51 17.91
N PRO A 267 -7.31 17.77 17.49
CA PRO A 267 -6.25 18.78 17.69
C PRO A 267 -5.80 18.89 19.15
N SER A 268 -6.71 18.67 20.10
CA SER A 268 -6.39 18.67 21.54
C SER A 268 -5.53 17.50 22.00
N GLN A 269 -5.40 16.43 21.20
CA GLN A 269 -4.60 15.24 21.48
C GLN A 269 -3.20 15.30 20.87
N GLU A 270 -2.90 16.33 20.06
CA GLU A 270 -1.66 16.41 19.29
C GLU A 270 -0.40 16.32 20.15
N GLU A 271 -0.35 17.03 21.27
CA GLU A 271 0.83 17.00 22.16
C GLU A 271 1.01 15.63 22.84
N ALA A 272 -0.09 14.95 23.16
CA ALA A 272 -0.02 13.58 23.68
C ALA A 272 0.50 12.60 22.63
N LEU A 273 0.04 12.76 21.38
CA LEU A 273 0.48 11.93 20.26
C LEU A 273 1.97 12.18 19.94
N LYS A 274 2.41 13.45 19.93
CA LYS A 274 3.84 13.82 19.78
C LYS A 274 4.70 13.16 20.85
N ALA A 275 4.23 13.15 22.08
CA ALA A 275 4.97 12.53 23.20
C ALA A 275 5.14 11.02 23.01
N VAL A 276 4.15 10.33 22.42
CA VAL A 276 4.23 8.88 22.12
C VAL A 276 5.15 8.62 20.93
N LEU A 277 5.02 9.40 19.87
CA LEU A 277 5.79 9.22 18.64
C LEU A 277 7.26 9.63 18.79
N GLY A 278 7.56 10.58 19.67
CA GLY A 278 8.92 11.12 19.81
C GLY A 278 9.47 11.60 18.47
N ASP A 279 10.64 11.14 18.08
CA ASP A 279 11.29 11.51 16.82
C ASP A 279 10.46 11.09 15.58
N ASN A 280 9.63 10.05 15.70
CA ASN A 280 8.73 9.63 14.63
C ASN A 280 7.62 10.65 14.32
N TRP A 281 7.43 11.68 15.15
CA TRP A 281 6.55 12.79 14.80
C TRP A 281 7.04 13.55 13.57
N ASN A 282 8.34 13.79 13.46
CA ASN A 282 8.95 14.42 12.30
C ASN A 282 9.01 13.39 11.14
N PRO A 283 8.43 13.70 9.95
CA PRO A 283 8.42 12.76 8.82
C PRO A 283 9.81 12.32 8.37
N ASP A 284 10.79 13.23 8.35
CA ASP A 284 12.14 12.91 7.88
C ASP A 284 12.90 12.03 8.88
N LEU A 285 12.76 12.29 10.18
CA LEU A 285 13.35 11.45 11.23
C LEU A 285 12.69 10.07 11.27
N ASN A 286 11.36 10.01 11.10
CA ASN A 286 10.65 8.75 10.98
C ASN A 286 11.14 7.94 9.76
N ARG A 287 11.27 8.59 8.60
CA ARG A 287 11.75 7.92 7.40
C ARG A 287 13.20 7.49 7.51
N GLN A 288 14.05 8.29 8.20
CA GLN A 288 15.43 7.92 8.51
C GLN A 288 15.49 6.68 9.40
N HIS A 289 14.65 6.61 10.45
CA HIS A 289 14.53 5.42 11.30
C HIS A 289 14.08 4.20 10.50
N ALA A 290 13.04 4.34 9.66
CA ALA A 290 12.57 3.26 8.79
C ALA A 290 13.65 2.77 7.80
N LEU A 291 14.49 3.69 7.30
CA LEU A 291 15.65 3.35 6.47
C LEU A 291 16.66 2.51 7.24
N GLU A 292 16.99 2.88 8.46
CA GLU A 292 17.93 2.15 9.33
C GLU A 292 17.39 0.75 9.67
N VAL A 293 16.09 0.65 10.00
CA VAL A 293 15.43 -0.63 10.27
C VAL A 293 15.49 -1.54 9.04
N SER A 294 15.09 -1.04 7.87
CA SER A 294 15.11 -1.86 6.64
C SER A 294 16.53 -2.26 6.22
N GLN A 295 17.54 -1.41 6.45
CA GLN A 295 18.94 -1.77 6.25
C GLN A 295 19.38 -2.92 7.19
N ALA A 296 19.02 -2.86 8.46
CA ALA A 296 19.32 -3.91 9.42
C ALA A 296 18.62 -5.24 9.06
N GLU A 297 17.35 -5.17 8.63
CA GLU A 297 16.58 -6.33 8.18
C GLU A 297 17.21 -7.00 6.94
N THR A 298 17.69 -6.23 5.95
CA THR A 298 18.40 -6.83 4.80
C THR A 298 19.71 -7.53 5.17
N GLN A 299 20.32 -7.15 6.29
CA GLN A 299 21.54 -7.81 6.81
C GLN A 299 21.22 -9.07 7.62
N SER A 300 20.20 -9.00 8.49
CA SER A 300 19.79 -10.14 9.33
C SER A 300 19.00 -11.19 8.55
N GLU A 301 18.23 -10.78 7.56
CA GLU A 301 17.33 -11.61 6.76
C GLU A 301 17.54 -11.38 5.25
N PRO A 302 18.73 -11.68 4.70
CA PRO A 302 19.06 -11.34 3.30
C PRO A 302 18.16 -12.04 2.26
N ALA A 303 17.43 -13.08 2.64
CA ALA A 303 16.46 -13.77 1.80
C ALA A 303 15.04 -13.18 1.89
N ASN A 304 14.80 -12.19 2.74
CA ASN A 304 13.51 -11.53 2.88
C ASN A 304 13.34 -10.46 1.78
N ALA A 305 12.53 -10.76 0.76
CA ALA A 305 12.27 -9.86 -0.35
C ALA A 305 11.68 -8.51 0.10
N TYR A 306 10.89 -8.51 1.17
CA TYR A 306 10.19 -7.32 1.65
C TYR A 306 11.11 -6.38 2.43
N ALA A 307 12.13 -6.90 3.13
CA ALA A 307 13.18 -6.07 3.71
C ALA A 307 13.91 -5.25 2.62
N TRP A 308 14.25 -5.88 1.50
CA TRP A 308 14.85 -5.20 0.35
C TRP A 308 13.88 -4.21 -0.31
N PHE A 309 12.60 -4.58 -0.44
CA PHE A 309 11.60 -3.68 -1.00
C PHE A 309 11.41 -2.43 -0.14
N ASN A 310 11.30 -2.59 1.17
CA ASN A 310 11.18 -1.51 2.14
C ASN A 310 12.42 -0.60 2.14
N LEU A 311 13.61 -1.19 2.04
CA LEU A 311 14.85 -0.43 1.85
C LEU A 311 14.76 0.46 0.60
N GLY A 312 14.31 -0.10 -0.53
CA GLY A 312 14.10 0.66 -1.76
C GLY A 312 13.11 1.81 -1.57
N SER A 313 11.99 1.57 -0.88
CA SER A 313 10.96 2.58 -0.63
C SER A 313 11.46 3.72 0.27
N ASN A 314 12.26 3.41 1.29
CA ASN A 314 12.87 4.42 2.15
C ASN A 314 13.97 5.21 1.43
N LEU A 315 14.73 4.57 0.54
CA LEU A 315 15.74 5.23 -0.30
C LEU A 315 15.10 6.19 -1.33
N VAL A 316 13.95 5.82 -1.90
CA VAL A 316 13.18 6.70 -2.80
C VAL A 316 12.77 7.98 -2.09
N TYR A 317 12.33 7.92 -0.85
CA TYR A 317 11.99 9.11 -0.07
C TYR A 317 13.14 10.12 0.03
N PHE A 318 14.37 9.64 0.15
CA PHE A 318 15.59 10.48 0.18
C PHE A 318 16.20 10.71 -1.21
N GLU A 319 15.48 10.46 -2.28
CA GLU A 319 15.93 10.64 -3.67
C GLU A 319 17.21 9.85 -4.02
N ARG A 320 17.53 8.80 -3.25
CA ARG A 320 18.67 7.91 -3.47
C ARG A 320 18.31 6.84 -4.51
N TYR A 321 17.89 7.27 -5.69
CA TYR A 321 17.25 6.42 -6.68
C TYR A 321 18.12 5.26 -7.19
N SER A 322 19.42 5.47 -7.41
CA SER A 322 20.33 4.40 -7.86
C SER A 322 20.47 3.28 -6.81
N GLU A 323 20.48 3.64 -5.53
CA GLU A 323 20.52 2.65 -4.46
C GLU A 323 19.16 1.96 -4.31
N ALA A 324 18.08 2.71 -4.48
CA ALA A 324 16.72 2.17 -4.46
C ALA A 324 16.50 1.14 -5.58
N THR A 325 16.99 1.39 -6.80
CA THR A 325 16.90 0.40 -7.89
C THR A 325 17.60 -0.89 -7.54
N SER A 326 18.78 -0.83 -6.93
CA SER A 326 19.53 -2.01 -6.50
C SER A 326 18.79 -2.83 -5.43
N ALA A 327 18.15 -2.12 -4.49
CA ALA A 327 17.32 -2.76 -3.46
C ALA A 327 16.08 -3.43 -4.07
N TYR A 328 15.37 -2.74 -4.97
CA TYR A 328 14.24 -3.33 -5.67
C TYR A 328 14.62 -4.50 -6.59
N ASP A 329 15.79 -4.46 -7.22
CA ASP A 329 16.30 -5.58 -8.01
C ASP A 329 16.57 -6.80 -7.14
N SER A 330 17.11 -6.62 -5.94
CA SER A 330 17.26 -7.69 -4.94
C SER A 330 15.91 -8.28 -4.55
N ALA A 331 14.93 -7.42 -4.23
CA ALA A 331 13.57 -7.84 -3.90
C ALA A 331 12.90 -8.63 -5.05
N ARG A 332 13.03 -8.16 -6.29
CA ARG A 332 12.50 -8.82 -7.49
C ARG A 332 13.16 -10.19 -7.74
N THR A 333 14.45 -10.30 -7.47
CA THR A 333 15.21 -11.57 -7.62
C THR A 333 14.76 -12.61 -6.61
N LEU A 334 14.46 -12.20 -5.38
CA LEU A 334 13.97 -13.06 -4.32
C LEU A 334 12.51 -13.47 -4.52
N GLY A 335 11.73 -12.67 -5.22
CA GLY A 335 10.33 -12.90 -5.55
C GLY A 335 9.38 -12.01 -4.76
N LEU A 336 8.43 -11.41 -5.47
CA LEU A 336 7.40 -10.54 -4.91
C LEU A 336 6.01 -11.07 -5.27
N TYR A 337 5.02 -10.72 -4.46
CA TYR A 337 3.63 -11.04 -4.74
C TYR A 337 3.14 -10.42 -6.05
N GLN A 338 2.25 -11.14 -6.72
CA GLN A 338 1.79 -10.79 -8.08
C GLN A 338 1.08 -9.43 -8.15
N ARG A 339 0.50 -8.98 -7.04
CA ARG A 339 -0.22 -7.69 -6.96
C ARG A 339 0.59 -6.57 -6.33
N MET A 340 1.88 -6.77 -6.02
CA MET A 340 2.69 -5.78 -5.28
C MET A 340 2.65 -4.39 -5.91
N LEU A 341 2.82 -4.30 -7.22
CA LEU A 341 2.79 -3.02 -7.97
C LEU A 341 1.38 -2.45 -8.20
N ARG A 342 0.33 -3.01 -7.58
CA ARG A 342 -0.99 -2.38 -7.48
C ARG A 342 -1.04 -1.37 -6.35
N TYR A 343 -0.20 -1.57 -5.32
CA TYR A 343 -0.28 -0.87 -4.04
C TYR A 343 0.98 -0.06 -3.74
N GLN A 344 2.13 -0.43 -4.29
CA GLN A 344 3.41 0.18 -3.97
C GLN A 344 4.18 0.55 -5.23
N PHE A 345 4.32 1.85 -5.50
CA PHE A 345 4.81 2.42 -6.76
C PHE A 345 6.27 2.87 -6.70
N GLY A 346 6.95 2.71 -5.56
CA GLY A 346 8.35 3.08 -5.37
C GLY A 346 9.29 2.60 -6.49
N PRO A 347 9.16 1.36 -7.03
CA PRO A 347 9.96 0.91 -8.17
C PRO A 347 9.82 1.79 -9.41
N PHE A 348 8.65 2.34 -9.69
CA PHE A 348 8.44 3.20 -10.86
C PHE A 348 9.25 4.50 -10.73
N PHE A 349 9.21 5.15 -9.55
CA PHE A 349 9.99 6.33 -9.24
C PHE A 349 11.49 6.05 -9.36
N ALA A 350 11.95 4.97 -8.72
CA ALA A 350 13.38 4.63 -8.70
C ALA A 350 13.92 4.40 -10.11
N TYR A 351 13.30 3.52 -10.91
CA TYR A 351 13.76 3.23 -12.27
C TYR A 351 13.66 4.45 -13.19
N PHE A 352 12.61 5.28 -13.02
CA PHE A 352 12.50 6.50 -13.80
C PHE A 352 13.66 7.45 -13.48
N HIS A 353 13.88 7.80 -12.23
CA HIS A 353 14.89 8.78 -11.85
C HIS A 353 16.33 8.26 -12.02
N ALA A 354 16.55 6.96 -11.93
CA ALA A 354 17.83 6.33 -12.27
C ALA A 354 18.06 6.16 -13.78
N ALA A 355 17.14 6.66 -14.65
CA ALA A 355 17.20 6.52 -16.10
C ALA A 355 17.19 5.06 -16.62
N MET A 356 16.68 4.12 -15.84
CA MET A 356 16.56 2.70 -16.18
C MET A 356 15.25 2.43 -16.95
N THR A 357 15.12 3.03 -18.13
CA THR A 357 13.86 3.06 -18.91
C THR A 357 13.35 1.67 -19.27
N THR A 358 14.24 0.71 -19.59
CA THR A 358 13.84 -0.68 -19.90
C THR A 358 13.23 -1.38 -18.70
N GLU A 359 13.84 -1.22 -17.52
CA GLU A 359 13.31 -1.79 -16.29
C GLU A 359 11.97 -1.14 -15.90
N LEU A 360 11.86 0.19 -16.02
CA LEU A 360 10.60 0.90 -15.82
C LEU A 360 9.49 0.35 -16.72
N LEU A 361 9.78 0.17 -18.02
CA LEU A 361 8.82 -0.41 -18.96
C LEU A 361 8.40 -1.83 -18.53
N THR A 362 9.37 -2.66 -18.17
CA THR A 362 9.13 -4.05 -17.75
C THR A 362 8.18 -4.13 -16.54
N VAL A 363 8.43 -3.31 -15.50
CA VAL A 363 7.61 -3.36 -14.27
C VAL A 363 6.24 -2.71 -14.46
N THR A 364 6.15 -1.65 -15.27
CA THR A 364 4.86 -1.00 -15.57
C THR A 364 3.98 -1.85 -16.48
N GLU A 365 4.54 -2.50 -17.50
CA GLU A 365 3.82 -3.48 -18.32
C GLU A 365 3.28 -4.64 -17.48
N TYR A 366 4.10 -5.15 -16.55
CA TYR A 366 3.66 -6.20 -15.63
C TYR A 366 2.50 -5.72 -14.73
N ALA A 367 2.61 -4.53 -14.15
CA ALA A 367 1.55 -3.94 -13.35
C ALA A 367 0.24 -3.79 -14.15
N LEU A 368 0.31 -3.28 -15.38
CA LEU A 368 -0.85 -3.11 -16.28
C LEU A 368 -1.45 -4.46 -16.73
N GLN A 369 -0.66 -5.52 -16.83
CA GLN A 369 -1.22 -6.86 -17.06
C GLN A 369 -2.06 -7.35 -15.88
N ARG A 370 -1.75 -6.95 -14.64
CA ARG A 370 -2.49 -7.30 -13.41
C ARG A 370 -3.65 -6.35 -13.16
N THR A 371 -3.41 -5.04 -13.32
CA THR A 371 -4.36 -3.97 -13.06
C THR A 371 -4.37 -3.01 -14.25
N PRO A 372 -5.14 -3.31 -15.32
CA PRO A 372 -5.10 -2.52 -16.56
C PRO A 372 -5.57 -1.08 -16.41
N ASN A 373 -6.24 -0.76 -15.32
CA ASN A 373 -6.79 0.53 -14.98
C ASN A 373 -6.02 1.25 -13.87
N SER A 374 -4.79 0.80 -13.50
CA SER A 374 -3.95 1.55 -12.57
C SER A 374 -3.47 2.83 -13.24
N GLU A 375 -3.93 3.96 -12.76
CA GLU A 375 -3.55 5.29 -13.25
C GLU A 375 -2.07 5.56 -13.01
N GLU A 376 -1.51 5.09 -11.88
CA GLU A 376 -0.09 5.27 -11.58
C GLU A 376 0.77 4.42 -12.52
N ALA A 377 0.38 3.17 -12.79
CA ALA A 377 1.11 2.36 -13.75
C ALA A 377 1.02 2.93 -15.18
N LEU A 378 -0.14 3.49 -15.57
CA LEU A 378 -0.31 4.19 -16.85
C LEU A 378 0.53 5.46 -16.91
N LEU A 379 0.59 6.24 -15.84
CA LEU A 379 1.43 7.43 -15.75
C LEU A 379 2.90 7.10 -16.04
N TRP A 380 3.44 6.14 -15.30
CA TRP A 380 4.87 5.79 -15.39
C TRP A 380 5.21 5.00 -16.65
N HIS A 381 4.29 4.20 -17.18
CA HIS A 381 4.44 3.55 -18.49
C HIS A 381 4.51 4.61 -19.60
N GLY A 382 3.65 5.61 -19.54
CA GLY A 382 3.70 6.76 -20.46
C GLY A 382 5.04 7.49 -20.38
N TRP A 383 5.58 7.76 -19.19
CA TRP A 383 6.90 8.37 -19.05
C TRP A 383 8.03 7.50 -19.62
N ALA A 384 7.95 6.16 -19.48
CA ALA A 384 8.91 5.25 -20.11
C ALA A 384 8.84 5.35 -21.64
N LEU A 385 7.63 5.34 -22.21
CA LEU A 385 7.41 5.49 -23.64
C LEU A 385 7.90 6.84 -24.16
N TYR A 386 7.63 7.93 -23.44
CA TYR A 386 8.11 9.27 -23.79
C TYR A 386 9.64 9.34 -23.88
N ARG A 387 10.35 8.77 -22.91
CA ARG A 387 11.82 8.66 -22.95
C ARG A 387 12.36 7.83 -24.11
N MET A 388 11.55 6.93 -24.66
CA MET A 388 11.87 6.16 -25.85
C MET A 388 11.51 6.89 -27.17
N GLY A 389 11.02 8.12 -27.11
CA GLY A 389 10.56 8.89 -28.28
C GLY A 389 9.20 8.45 -28.82
N LYS A 390 8.45 7.63 -28.08
CA LYS A 390 7.12 7.15 -28.44
C LYS A 390 6.01 8.10 -27.92
N ASN A 391 6.11 9.38 -28.26
CA ASN A 391 5.30 10.45 -27.68
C ASN A 391 3.79 10.23 -27.81
N ASN A 392 3.33 9.73 -28.97
CA ASN A 392 1.91 9.46 -29.19
C ASN A 392 1.37 8.34 -28.28
N GLU A 393 2.14 7.29 -28.09
CA GLU A 393 1.77 6.17 -27.20
C GLU A 393 1.73 6.64 -25.74
N ALA A 394 2.72 7.43 -25.33
CA ALA A 394 2.77 8.03 -23.98
C ALA A 394 1.51 8.88 -23.68
N VAL A 395 1.13 9.77 -24.59
CA VAL A 395 -0.08 10.62 -24.45
C VAL A 395 -1.36 9.76 -24.37
N LEU A 396 -1.42 8.62 -25.06
CA LEU A 396 -2.57 7.71 -24.95
C LEU A 396 -2.68 7.09 -23.56
N ASP A 397 -1.55 6.70 -22.95
CA ASP A 397 -1.56 6.15 -21.59
C ASP A 397 -1.96 7.20 -20.55
N TRP A 398 -1.43 8.42 -20.64
CA TRP A 398 -1.80 9.50 -19.73
C TRP A 398 -3.28 9.91 -19.85
N ARG A 399 -3.85 9.89 -21.08
CA ARG A 399 -5.30 10.08 -21.27
C ARG A 399 -6.12 8.97 -20.64
N LYS A 400 -5.65 7.71 -20.75
CA LYS A 400 -6.29 6.60 -20.05
C LYS A 400 -6.20 6.75 -18.52
N ALA A 401 -5.07 7.22 -18.01
CA ALA A 401 -4.95 7.51 -16.58
C ALA A 401 -6.01 8.51 -16.12
N LEU A 402 -6.26 9.56 -16.91
CA LEU A 402 -7.34 10.54 -16.66
C LEU A 402 -8.77 9.96 -16.82
N GLU A 403 -8.97 8.93 -17.66
CA GLU A 403 -10.24 8.20 -17.72
C GLU A 403 -10.51 7.41 -16.44
N TYR A 404 -9.47 6.79 -15.89
CA TYR A 404 -9.58 5.97 -14.68
C TYR A 404 -9.49 6.78 -13.37
N HIS A 405 -8.85 7.95 -13.42
CA HIS A 405 -8.81 8.88 -12.30
C HIS A 405 -9.05 10.30 -12.81
N PRO A 406 -10.32 10.75 -12.93
CA PRO A 406 -10.64 12.12 -13.32
C PRO A 406 -10.03 13.15 -12.36
N GLY A 407 -9.24 14.08 -12.91
CA GLY A 407 -8.53 15.08 -12.11
C GLY A 407 -7.14 14.67 -11.64
N TYR A 408 -6.59 13.54 -12.13
CA TYR A 408 -5.22 13.12 -11.83
C TYR A 408 -4.20 14.12 -12.39
N GLN A 409 -3.70 14.99 -11.51
CA GLN A 409 -2.90 16.17 -11.90
C GLN A 409 -1.58 15.77 -12.57
N ASP A 410 -0.95 14.68 -12.14
CA ASP A 410 0.32 14.21 -12.70
C ASP A 410 0.19 13.75 -14.15
N ALA A 411 -0.92 13.09 -14.50
CA ALA A 411 -1.19 12.69 -15.87
C ALA A 411 -1.50 13.91 -16.76
N GLN A 412 -2.23 14.91 -16.23
CA GLN A 412 -2.45 16.16 -16.94
C GLN A 412 -1.15 16.93 -17.16
N TYR A 413 -0.31 17.02 -16.13
CA TYR A 413 1.02 17.64 -16.25
C TYR A 413 1.87 16.94 -17.33
N ALA A 414 1.87 15.59 -17.37
CA ALA A 414 2.64 14.84 -18.36
C ALA A 414 2.18 15.12 -19.80
N ILE A 415 0.86 15.24 -20.04
CA ILE A 415 0.31 15.63 -21.34
C ILE A 415 0.77 17.04 -21.74
N ASP A 416 0.65 18.01 -20.84
CA ASP A 416 1.02 19.40 -21.09
C ASP A 416 2.53 19.55 -21.32
N PHE A 417 3.34 18.77 -20.56
CA PHE A 417 4.78 18.71 -20.75
C PHE A 417 5.15 18.20 -22.15
N ALA A 418 4.55 17.08 -22.61
CA ALA A 418 4.82 16.52 -23.92
C ALA A 418 4.36 17.45 -25.07
N ALA A 419 3.26 18.19 -24.87
CA ALA A 419 2.79 19.17 -25.83
C ALA A 419 3.76 20.36 -25.98
N SER A 420 4.47 20.71 -24.90
CA SER A 420 5.45 21.80 -24.88
C SER A 420 6.86 21.36 -25.31
N ASN A 421 7.13 20.04 -25.31
CA ASN A 421 8.41 19.42 -25.65
C ASN A 421 8.21 18.27 -26.63
N PRO A 422 7.82 18.60 -27.90
CA PRO A 422 7.44 17.59 -28.90
C PRO A 422 8.58 16.67 -29.35
#